data_5a592912c744c7fd4956786684476f3d
#
_entry.id   5a592912c744c7fd4956786684476f3d
#
_cell.length_a   1.000
_cell.length_b   1.000
_cell.length_c   1.000
_cell.angle_alpha   90.00
_cell.angle_beta   90.00
_cell.angle_gamma   90.00
#
_symmetry.space_group_name_H-M   'P 1'
#
loop_
_entity.id
_entity.type
_entity.pdbx_description
1 polymer ?
#
loop_
_entity_poly.entity_id
_entity_poly.type
_entity_poly.pdbx_seq_one_letter_code
_entity_poly.pdbx_strand_id
1 'polypeptide(L)'
;MKINFTLLFHSVTIILFFITASPTLAQDESSGLTWPQGLGFANRLEYSYNVEDETEILENWLNLDYSFGMFSAGLRLEVFQPNDPDPSISRGKENYAGIDYKYFKADIGEKNEGLEIIGGNYYTLFGRGMVLKSYEDRAIRIDNNLLGLRAVGKYAGFVLTGLTGTASNSNNERLDILHAADLEYRGWKPLKAGLSVASNLPASDDVARTTMASLRVLPSFWDIDIYGEYTAKFNEDIKQDKLNGSESIVGQGFYGNLNFYLGSLSLLGEYKYYDNIAFTSEDGTIFYNTPPAVRLEYTYVLPNRHPSPLNQANEQGFQIAAGYDLSDDTYLTGAYTQTKTLPSSSYYQRVNQIDIPISTQLEEIYVTGQQDWSESLTTILAFAYNEELATNTKNITPILENRFYFGDVNTIKVVLEHQHVTDRLTAEEYYSDVLNIEYLRSPSFSIAVVAELQTKEPEPDRTVRKFWGFVQTGYKIGGHSDISLLVGTRQAGNICIGGVCRYEPAFQGVELKLLTRL
;
A
#
# COMPACT_ATOMS: atom_id res chain seq x y z
N MET A 1 20.79 6.24 31.07
CA MET A 1 19.40 5.99 30.64
C MET A 1 18.49 6.99 31.36
N LYS A 2 18.20 8.13 30.72
CA LYS A 2 17.22 9.09 31.23
C LYS A 2 16.06 9.09 30.22
N ILE A 3 15.11 8.19 30.44
CA ILE A 3 13.83 8.23 29.74
C ILE A 3 13.18 9.56 30.13
N ASN A 4 12.84 10.37 29.16
CA ASN A 4 12.18 11.67 29.39
C ASN A 4 10.70 11.40 29.72
N PHE A 5 10.46 10.86 30.92
CA PHE A 5 9.14 10.48 31.44
C PHE A 5 8.12 11.62 31.41
N THR A 6 8.56 12.87 31.34
CA THR A 6 7.68 14.03 31.38
C THR A 6 6.89 14.19 30.08
N LEU A 7 7.50 13.98 28.90
CA LEU A 7 6.80 14.04 27.60
C LEU A 7 5.89 12.83 27.40
N LEU A 8 6.37 11.62 27.75
CA LEU A 8 5.54 10.41 27.77
C LEU A 8 4.30 10.59 28.68
N PHE A 9 4.49 11.18 29.85
CA PHE A 9 3.41 11.41 30.82
C PHE A 9 2.36 12.39 30.29
N HIS A 10 2.75 13.48 29.61
CA HIS A 10 1.79 14.45 29.04
C HIS A 10 1.06 13.86 27.83
N SER A 11 1.74 13.17 26.93
CA SER A 11 1.13 12.51 25.78
C SER A 11 0.19 11.38 26.20
N VAL A 12 0.60 10.54 27.16
CA VAL A 12 -0.20 9.47 27.74
C VAL A 12 -1.39 10.03 28.54
N THR A 13 -1.22 11.16 29.24
CA THR A 13 -2.31 11.79 30.01
C THR A 13 -3.38 12.35 29.09
N ILE A 14 -3.02 13.00 27.98
CA ILE A 14 -3.98 13.48 26.98
C ILE A 14 -4.71 12.28 26.35
N ILE A 15 -4.01 11.19 26.05
CA ILE A 15 -4.58 9.98 25.46
C ILE A 15 -5.47 9.25 26.46
N LEU A 16 -5.05 9.10 27.72
CA LEU A 16 -5.88 8.53 28.78
C LEU A 16 -7.15 9.36 29.00
N PHE A 17 -7.08 10.69 28.90
CA PHE A 17 -8.25 11.54 28.99
C PHE A 17 -9.25 11.26 27.86
N PHE A 18 -8.77 11.06 26.62
CA PHE A 18 -9.64 10.68 25.48
C PHE A 18 -10.12 9.23 25.57
N ILE A 19 -9.32 8.28 26.04
CA ILE A 19 -9.73 6.88 26.23
C ILE A 19 -10.77 6.75 27.35
N THR A 20 -10.60 7.47 28.46
CA THR A 20 -11.55 7.45 29.59
C THR A 20 -12.79 8.29 29.34
N ALA A 21 -12.71 9.31 28.49
CA ALA A 21 -13.88 10.11 28.08
C ALA A 21 -14.76 9.37 27.04
N SER A 22 -14.16 8.54 26.17
CA SER A 22 -14.89 7.87 25.07
C SER A 22 -15.98 6.90 25.52
N PRO A 23 -15.77 5.99 26.49
CA PRO A 23 -16.84 5.06 26.89
C PRO A 23 -17.96 5.74 27.72
N THR A 24 -17.65 6.83 28.43
CA THR A 24 -18.67 7.61 29.17
C THR A 24 -19.51 8.48 28.25
N LEU A 25 -18.94 8.97 27.15
CA LEU A 25 -19.66 9.82 26.19
C LEU A 25 -20.62 9.02 25.28
N ALA A 26 -20.36 7.72 25.07
CA ALA A 26 -21.16 6.87 24.18
C ALA A 26 -22.30 6.11 24.87
N GLN A 27 -22.35 6.02 26.21
CA GLN A 27 -23.32 5.21 26.96
C GLN A 27 -24.24 5.98 27.91
N ASP A 28 -24.02 7.25 28.14
CA ASP A 28 -24.79 8.00 29.13
C ASP A 28 -25.46 9.23 28.51
N GLU A 29 -26.75 9.11 28.16
CA GLU A 29 -27.61 10.26 27.78
C GLU A 29 -27.75 11.30 28.91
N SER A 30 -27.22 11.01 30.10
CA SER A 30 -27.30 11.89 31.28
C SER A 30 -26.08 12.77 31.53
N SER A 31 -24.93 12.50 30.87
CA SER A 31 -23.77 13.38 30.93
C SER A 31 -23.90 14.45 29.85
N GLY A 32 -24.05 15.71 30.23
CA GLY A 32 -24.31 16.83 29.33
C GLY A 32 -23.17 17.21 28.33
N LEU A 33 -22.30 16.26 28.00
CA LEU A 33 -21.28 16.36 26.96
C LEU A 33 -21.70 15.48 25.79
N THR A 34 -22.54 16.01 24.90
CA THR A 34 -22.82 15.38 23.60
C THR A 34 -21.71 15.75 22.62
N TRP A 35 -21.18 14.73 21.91
CA TRP A 35 -20.25 14.97 20.80
C TRP A 35 -20.90 15.87 19.75
N PRO A 36 -20.24 16.94 19.27
CA PRO A 36 -20.85 17.83 18.29
C PRO A 36 -21.26 17.07 17.04
N GLN A 37 -22.53 17.22 16.63
CA GLN A 37 -23.03 16.58 15.41
C GLN A 37 -22.20 17.04 14.20
N GLY A 38 -21.72 16.10 13.39
CA GLY A 38 -20.90 16.37 12.20
C GLY A 38 -19.39 16.46 12.47
N LEU A 39 -18.94 16.38 13.73
CA LEU A 39 -17.52 16.31 14.06
C LEU A 39 -17.05 14.85 14.02
N GLY A 40 -16.08 14.56 13.15
CA GLY A 40 -15.34 13.30 13.08
C GLY A 40 -13.97 13.44 13.71
N PHE A 41 -13.51 12.37 14.34
CA PHE A 41 -12.22 12.28 14.98
C PHE A 41 -11.57 10.95 14.66
N ALA A 42 -10.31 10.96 14.21
CA ALA A 42 -9.52 9.75 14.09
C ALA A 42 -8.08 10.04 14.56
N ASN A 43 -7.62 9.29 15.54
CA ASN A 43 -6.26 9.40 16.05
C ASN A 43 -5.53 8.07 15.90
N ARG A 44 -4.31 8.12 15.38
CA ARG A 44 -3.37 7.01 15.35
C ARG A 44 -2.11 7.45 16.08
N LEU A 45 -1.79 6.75 17.16
CA LEU A 45 -0.57 6.94 17.91
C LEU A 45 0.24 5.65 17.82
N GLU A 46 1.51 5.79 17.47
CA GLU A 46 2.49 4.72 17.51
C GLU A 46 3.69 5.15 18.34
N TYR A 47 4.10 4.28 19.24
CA TYR A 47 5.32 4.45 20.03
C TYR A 47 6.19 3.23 19.83
N SER A 48 7.47 3.43 19.56
CA SER A 48 8.43 2.35 19.47
C SER A 48 9.73 2.73 20.19
N TYR A 49 10.33 1.76 20.84
CA TYR A 49 11.67 1.85 21.39
C TYR A 49 12.49 0.66 20.88
N ASN A 50 13.46 0.94 20.02
CA ASN A 50 14.42 -0.05 19.54
C ASN A 50 15.63 -0.09 20.46
N VAL A 51 15.87 -1.22 21.10
CA VAL A 51 16.95 -1.42 22.07
C VAL A 51 18.32 -1.51 21.40
N GLU A 52 18.37 -2.02 20.16
CA GLU A 52 19.63 -2.22 19.43
C GLU A 52 20.25 -0.88 19.01
N ASP A 53 19.41 0.03 18.51
CA ASP A 53 19.84 1.36 18.04
C ASP A 53 19.66 2.45 19.10
N GLU A 54 19.14 2.10 20.29
CA GLU A 54 18.71 3.05 21.34
C GLU A 54 17.78 4.17 20.80
N THR A 55 16.96 3.81 19.79
CA THR A 55 16.11 4.77 19.09
C THR A 55 14.70 4.75 19.63
N GLU A 56 14.19 5.92 20.00
CA GLU A 56 12.84 6.16 20.47
C GLU A 56 12.06 6.93 19.39
N ILE A 57 10.85 6.48 19.05
CA ILE A 57 10.00 7.12 18.08
C ILE A 57 8.57 7.19 18.62
N LEU A 58 8.01 8.39 18.66
CA LEU A 58 6.60 8.65 18.89
C LEU A 58 6.01 9.27 17.64
N GLU A 59 5.06 8.60 17.03
CA GLU A 59 4.30 9.08 15.89
C GLU A 59 2.84 9.31 16.30
N ASN A 60 2.28 10.47 15.97
CA ASN A 60 0.87 10.73 16.18
C ASN A 60 0.25 11.43 14.97
N TRP A 61 -0.85 10.90 14.48
CA TRP A 61 -1.69 11.50 13.43
C TRP A 61 -3.09 11.69 13.98
N LEU A 62 -3.45 12.94 14.19
CA LEU A 62 -4.78 13.34 14.63
C LEU A 62 -5.53 13.99 13.47
N ASN A 63 -6.54 13.31 12.95
CA ASN A 63 -7.45 13.86 11.95
C ASN A 63 -8.70 14.38 12.64
N LEU A 64 -9.07 15.61 12.30
CA LEU A 64 -10.31 16.26 12.73
C LEU A 64 -11.07 16.68 11.48
N ASP A 65 -12.31 16.22 11.36
CA ASP A 65 -13.20 16.53 10.24
C ASP A 65 -14.51 17.09 10.77
N TYR A 66 -15.00 18.15 10.17
CA TYR A 66 -16.28 18.74 10.50
C TYR A 66 -17.15 18.86 9.25
N SER A 67 -18.36 18.35 9.33
CA SER A 67 -19.34 18.39 8.24
C SER A 67 -20.59 19.15 8.66
N PHE A 68 -21.01 20.12 7.85
CA PHE A 68 -22.22 20.91 8.03
C PHE A 68 -22.94 21.13 6.70
N GLY A 69 -24.08 20.44 6.53
CA GLY A 69 -24.85 20.51 5.29
C GLY A 69 -24.03 20.03 4.10
N MET A 70 -23.86 20.88 3.10
CA MET A 70 -23.07 20.61 1.91
C MET A 70 -21.56 20.92 2.07
N PHE A 71 -21.15 21.46 3.22
CA PHE A 71 -19.77 21.83 3.46
C PHE A 71 -19.10 20.86 4.43
N SER A 72 -17.84 20.58 4.21
CA SER A 72 -16.97 19.93 5.18
C SER A 72 -15.57 20.54 5.15
N ALA A 73 -14.90 20.48 6.29
CA ALA A 73 -13.53 20.92 6.44
C ALA A 73 -12.78 19.93 7.34
N GLY A 74 -11.52 19.73 7.08
CA GLY A 74 -10.71 18.85 7.90
C GLY A 74 -9.27 19.33 8.01
N LEU A 75 -8.62 18.83 9.05
CA LEU A 75 -7.19 19.06 9.28
C LEU A 75 -6.56 17.83 9.92
N ARG A 76 -5.26 17.64 9.68
CA ARG A 76 -4.42 16.63 10.33
C ARG A 76 -3.31 17.33 11.09
N LEU A 77 -3.18 16.97 12.35
CA LEU A 77 -2.01 17.28 13.16
C LEU A 77 -1.08 16.05 13.14
N GLU A 78 0.18 16.28 12.83
CA GLU A 78 1.23 15.25 12.86
C GLU A 78 2.28 15.62 13.88
N VAL A 79 2.74 14.60 14.61
CA VAL A 79 3.83 14.72 15.59
C VAL A 79 4.77 13.55 15.39
N PHE A 80 6.07 13.85 15.26
CA PHE A 80 7.16 12.86 15.23
C PHE A 80 8.22 13.28 16.24
N GLN A 81 8.48 12.47 17.25
CA GLN A 81 9.42 12.79 18.35
C GLN A 81 10.06 11.53 18.94
N PRO A 82 11.31 11.63 19.44
CA PRO A 82 12.26 12.69 19.13
C PRO A 82 12.82 12.54 17.73
N ASN A 83 12.75 11.33 17.13
CA ASN A 83 13.34 10.99 15.85
C ASN A 83 12.30 10.90 14.73
N ASP A 84 12.74 11.10 13.50
CA ASP A 84 11.94 10.77 12.32
C ASP A 84 11.81 9.22 12.24
N PRO A 85 10.59 8.69 12.07
CA PRO A 85 10.38 7.25 11.92
C PRO A 85 11.05 6.66 10.67
N ASP A 86 11.41 7.48 9.70
CA ASP A 86 12.15 7.07 8.53
C ASP A 86 13.32 8.02 8.22
N PRO A 87 14.47 7.85 8.89
CA PRO A 87 15.63 8.69 8.67
C PRO A 87 16.21 8.56 7.26
N SER A 88 15.87 7.48 6.52
CA SER A 88 16.37 7.26 5.17
C SER A 88 15.77 8.23 4.14
N ILE A 89 14.59 8.79 4.42
CA ILE A 89 13.90 9.72 3.52
C ILE A 89 14.34 11.17 3.75
N SER A 90 15.10 11.48 4.79
CA SER A 90 15.68 12.84 5.06
C SER A 90 14.68 13.99 4.90
N ARG A 91 13.43 13.80 5.33
CA ARG A 91 12.34 14.78 5.17
C ARG A 91 12.32 15.88 6.24
N GLY A 92 13.33 15.93 7.12
CA GLY A 92 13.46 16.97 8.16
C GLY A 92 12.34 16.98 9.20
N LYS A 93 11.73 15.82 9.46
CA LYS A 93 10.63 15.70 10.44
C LYS A 93 11.09 15.20 11.82
N GLU A 94 12.35 15.38 12.17
CA GLU A 94 12.82 15.18 13.54
C GLU A 94 12.26 16.27 14.47
N ASN A 95 11.77 15.88 15.64
CA ASN A 95 11.10 16.78 16.59
C ASN A 95 9.99 17.63 15.95
N TYR A 96 9.28 17.05 15.00
CA TYR A 96 8.26 17.72 14.22
C TYR A 96 6.92 17.71 14.92
N ALA A 97 6.21 18.85 14.84
CA ALA A 97 4.79 18.98 15.15
C ALA A 97 4.17 20.01 14.22
N GLY A 98 3.17 19.63 13.45
CA GLY A 98 2.58 20.55 12.46
C GLY A 98 1.23 20.10 11.91
N ILE A 99 0.63 20.98 11.10
CA ILE A 99 -0.57 20.69 10.31
C ILE A 99 -0.11 20.33 8.90
N ASP A 100 -0.18 19.04 8.56
CA ASP A 100 0.36 18.53 7.31
C ASP A 100 -0.72 18.34 6.23
N TYR A 101 -1.97 18.20 6.63
CA TYR A 101 -3.10 18.02 5.72
C TYR A 101 -4.27 18.91 6.19
N LYS A 102 -4.84 19.71 5.28
CA LYS A 102 -6.00 20.58 5.54
C LYS A 102 -6.81 20.76 4.28
N TYR A 103 -8.12 20.72 4.40
CA TYR A 103 -9.01 20.92 3.25
C TYR A 103 -10.31 21.61 3.63
N PHE A 104 -10.93 22.21 2.63
CA PHE A 104 -12.32 22.62 2.62
C PHE A 104 -13.01 22.00 1.43
N LYS A 105 -14.20 21.44 1.63
CA LYS A 105 -14.96 20.72 0.61
C LYS A 105 -16.39 21.25 0.56
N ALA A 106 -16.94 21.35 -0.65
CA ALA A 106 -18.35 21.61 -0.90
C ALA A 106 -18.92 20.50 -1.79
N ASP A 107 -20.01 19.88 -1.34
CA ASP A 107 -20.79 18.88 -2.07
C ASP A 107 -22.15 19.48 -2.45
N ILE A 108 -22.36 19.77 -3.73
CA ILE A 108 -23.55 20.44 -4.25
C ILE A 108 -24.34 19.46 -5.11
N GLY A 109 -25.62 19.27 -4.82
CA GLY A 109 -26.49 18.36 -5.55
C GLY A 109 -26.57 16.96 -4.96
N GLU A 110 -26.84 15.96 -5.81
CA GLU A 110 -27.03 14.58 -5.41
C GLU A 110 -25.81 13.71 -5.72
N LYS A 111 -25.77 12.48 -5.18
CA LYS A 111 -24.65 11.53 -5.35
C LYS A 111 -24.30 11.26 -6.82
N ASN A 112 -25.28 11.21 -7.70
CA ASN A 112 -25.10 10.89 -9.13
C ASN A 112 -25.21 12.10 -10.05
N GLU A 113 -25.74 13.23 -9.56
CA GLU A 113 -25.91 14.47 -10.30
C GLU A 113 -25.53 15.62 -9.37
N GLY A 114 -24.28 16.06 -9.45
CA GLY A 114 -23.77 17.07 -8.51
C GLY A 114 -22.37 17.53 -8.85
N LEU A 115 -21.89 18.42 -8.02
CA LEU A 115 -20.57 19.04 -8.10
C LEU A 115 -19.89 18.97 -6.74
N GLU A 116 -18.72 18.32 -6.68
CA GLU A 116 -17.82 18.32 -5.55
C GLU A 116 -16.67 19.29 -5.84
N ILE A 117 -16.34 20.15 -4.91
CA ILE A 117 -15.17 21.04 -5.00
C ILE A 117 -14.36 20.90 -3.71
N ILE A 118 -13.05 20.65 -3.85
CA ILE A 118 -12.11 20.58 -2.73
C ILE A 118 -11.01 21.62 -2.97
N GLY A 119 -10.80 22.49 -1.99
CA GLY A 119 -9.66 23.40 -1.89
C GLY A 119 -8.78 23.02 -0.71
N GLY A 120 -7.47 22.96 -0.92
CA GLY A 120 -6.49 22.48 0.07
C GLY A 120 -5.83 21.19 -0.33
N ASN A 121 -5.56 20.30 0.63
CA ASN A 121 -4.94 19.00 0.34
C ASN A 121 -6.00 17.98 -0.10
N TYR A 122 -5.65 17.15 -1.08
CA TYR A 122 -6.51 16.07 -1.58
C TYR A 122 -5.70 14.94 -2.20
N TYR A 123 -6.34 13.77 -2.28
CA TYR A 123 -5.86 12.62 -3.04
C TYR A 123 -6.71 12.42 -4.29
N THR A 124 -6.14 11.79 -5.30
CA THR A 124 -6.84 11.49 -6.55
C THR A 124 -6.28 10.26 -7.25
N LEU A 125 -7.14 9.59 -8.01
CA LEU A 125 -6.78 8.43 -8.80
C LEU A 125 -7.52 8.48 -10.13
N PHE A 126 -6.78 8.38 -11.24
CA PHE A 126 -7.32 8.24 -12.59
C PHE A 126 -7.09 6.82 -13.11
N GLY A 127 -8.17 6.15 -13.51
CA GLY A 127 -8.10 4.76 -13.95
C GLY A 127 -7.45 3.83 -12.93
N ARG A 128 -6.40 3.14 -13.33
CA ARG A 128 -5.56 2.28 -12.48
C ARG A 128 -4.24 2.95 -12.06
N GLY A 129 -4.16 4.28 -12.16
CA GLY A 129 -2.99 5.03 -11.75
C GLY A 129 -1.88 5.10 -12.80
N MET A 130 -2.17 4.77 -14.04
CA MET A 130 -1.19 4.84 -15.12
C MET A 130 -0.83 6.28 -15.49
N VAL A 131 -1.79 7.22 -15.35
CA VAL A 131 -1.57 8.65 -15.59
C VAL A 131 -1.36 9.41 -14.29
N LEU A 132 -2.23 9.18 -13.30
CA LEU A 132 -2.20 9.92 -12.04
C LEU A 132 -2.72 9.04 -10.89
N LYS A 133 -1.91 8.96 -9.84
CA LYS A 133 -2.28 8.38 -8.55
C LYS A 133 -1.59 9.15 -7.43
N SER A 134 -2.37 9.93 -6.69
CA SER A 134 -1.96 10.58 -5.45
C SER A 134 -2.63 9.83 -4.31
N TYR A 135 -1.84 9.36 -3.35
CA TYR A 135 -2.31 8.49 -2.27
C TYR A 135 -1.43 8.59 -1.04
N GLU A 136 -1.93 8.08 0.07
CA GLU A 136 -1.18 7.86 1.30
C GLU A 136 -1.05 6.36 1.56
N ASP A 137 0.16 5.91 1.85
CA ASP A 137 0.44 4.59 2.41
C ASP A 137 1.41 4.74 3.58
N ARG A 138 0.86 4.64 4.79
CA ARG A 138 1.63 4.83 6.02
C ARG A 138 2.54 3.66 6.36
N ALA A 139 2.26 2.47 5.84
CA ALA A 139 3.10 1.29 6.08
C ALA A 139 4.47 1.45 5.39
N ILE A 140 4.48 2.07 4.21
CA ILE A 140 5.69 2.37 3.44
C ILE A 140 6.02 3.88 3.43
N ARG A 141 5.33 4.67 4.29
CA ARG A 141 5.56 6.11 4.52
C ARG A 141 5.47 6.98 3.27
N ILE A 142 4.62 6.59 2.32
CA ILE A 142 4.31 7.39 1.13
C ILE A 142 3.13 8.29 1.45
N ASP A 143 3.28 9.59 1.23
CA ASP A 143 2.19 10.57 1.18
C ASP A 143 2.51 11.59 0.08
N ASN A 144 1.90 11.43 -1.09
CA ASN A 144 2.02 12.34 -2.23
C ASN A 144 0.74 13.14 -2.46
N ASN A 145 0.09 13.60 -1.37
CA ASN A 145 -1.07 14.46 -1.46
C ASN A 145 -0.80 15.73 -2.28
N LEU A 146 -1.82 16.19 -2.99
CA LEU A 146 -1.76 17.43 -3.76
C LEU A 146 -2.38 18.57 -2.96
N LEU A 147 -1.70 19.70 -2.89
CA LEU A 147 -2.24 20.95 -2.35
C LEU A 147 -2.70 21.84 -3.51
N GLY A 148 -3.99 22.12 -3.59
CA GLY A 148 -4.55 22.92 -4.68
C GLY A 148 -6.06 22.91 -4.73
N LEU A 149 -6.61 22.78 -5.94
CA LEU A 149 -8.05 22.75 -6.21
C LEU A 149 -8.40 21.51 -7.04
N ARG A 150 -9.46 20.80 -6.62
CA ARG A 150 -10.06 19.69 -7.35
C ARG A 150 -11.57 19.90 -7.47
N ALA A 151 -12.12 19.69 -8.66
CA ALA A 151 -13.54 19.70 -8.90
C ALA A 151 -13.99 18.41 -9.60
N VAL A 152 -15.13 17.85 -9.17
CA VAL A 152 -15.73 16.64 -9.75
C VAL A 152 -17.19 16.94 -10.09
N GLY A 153 -17.50 17.02 -11.35
CA GLY A 153 -18.87 17.14 -11.86
C GLY A 153 -19.44 15.79 -12.27
N LYS A 154 -20.69 15.51 -11.90
CA LYS A 154 -21.41 14.27 -12.24
C LYS A 154 -22.73 14.64 -12.90
N TYR A 155 -22.97 14.14 -14.10
CA TYR A 155 -24.22 14.38 -14.81
C TYR A 155 -24.48 13.31 -15.88
N ALA A 156 -25.69 12.77 -15.94
CA ALA A 156 -26.16 11.83 -16.97
C ALA A 156 -25.20 10.64 -17.23
N GLY A 157 -24.61 10.10 -16.17
CA GLY A 157 -23.63 9.00 -16.25
C GLY A 157 -22.20 9.41 -16.60
N PHE A 158 -21.94 10.69 -16.87
CA PHE A 158 -20.60 11.23 -17.00
C PHE A 158 -20.06 11.68 -15.64
N VAL A 159 -18.76 11.46 -15.44
CA VAL A 159 -17.98 11.99 -14.30
C VAL A 159 -16.79 12.73 -14.90
N LEU A 160 -16.73 14.05 -14.66
CA LEU A 160 -15.61 14.90 -15.08
C LEU A 160 -14.87 15.36 -13.84
N THR A 161 -13.59 15.02 -13.73
CA THR A 161 -12.69 15.52 -12.70
C THR A 161 -11.70 16.49 -13.34
N GLY A 162 -11.54 17.67 -12.76
CA GLY A 162 -10.49 18.63 -13.12
C GLY A 162 -9.73 19.03 -11.86
N LEU A 163 -8.41 19.16 -11.95
CA LEU A 163 -7.58 19.53 -10.81
C LEU A 163 -6.34 20.33 -11.19
N THR A 164 -5.87 21.09 -10.22
CA THR A 164 -4.57 21.74 -10.23
C THR A 164 -3.99 21.69 -8.81
N GLY A 165 -2.70 21.42 -8.68
CA GLY A 165 -2.07 21.34 -7.36
C GLY A 165 -0.59 21.05 -7.45
N THR A 166 0.05 21.08 -6.28
CA THR A 166 1.47 20.79 -6.12
C THR A 166 1.63 19.66 -5.09
N ALA A 167 2.55 18.73 -5.31
CA ALA A 167 2.97 17.76 -4.31
C ALA A 167 4.24 18.27 -3.59
N SER A 168 4.46 17.80 -2.36
CA SER A 168 5.67 18.10 -1.59
C SER A 168 6.72 17.04 -1.85
N ASN A 169 7.95 17.44 -2.15
CA ASN A 169 9.09 16.55 -2.26
C ASN A 169 9.66 16.16 -0.87
N SER A 170 10.70 15.35 -0.85
CA SER A 170 11.39 14.92 0.38
C SER A 170 11.96 16.08 1.21
N ASN A 171 12.22 17.23 0.59
CA ASN A 171 12.70 18.44 1.26
C ASN A 171 11.56 19.37 1.73
N ASN A 172 10.31 18.93 1.65
CA ASN A 172 9.11 19.73 1.89
C ASN A 172 8.93 20.94 0.93
N GLU A 173 9.56 20.88 -0.26
CA GLU A 173 9.42 21.89 -1.30
C GLU A 173 8.34 21.49 -2.29
N ARG A 174 7.69 22.49 -2.89
CA ARG A 174 6.64 22.31 -3.91
C ARG A 174 7.10 22.99 -5.19
N LEU A 175 7.75 22.21 -6.05
CA LEU A 175 8.42 22.71 -7.24
C LEU A 175 7.50 22.79 -8.45
N ASP A 176 6.75 21.71 -8.70
CA ASP A 176 5.92 21.57 -9.89
C ASP A 176 4.48 21.98 -9.65
N ILE A 177 3.81 22.48 -10.68
CA ILE A 177 2.36 22.58 -10.73
C ILE A 177 1.82 21.47 -11.62
N LEU A 178 1.00 20.60 -11.04
CA LEU A 178 0.30 19.55 -11.76
C LEU A 178 -1.07 20.04 -12.20
N HIS A 179 -1.41 19.86 -13.48
CA HIS A 179 -2.75 20.03 -14.03
C HIS A 179 -3.25 18.70 -14.57
N ALA A 180 -4.47 18.31 -14.21
CA ALA A 180 -5.01 17.07 -14.72
C ALA A 180 -6.53 17.12 -14.91
N ALA A 181 -7.00 16.29 -15.84
CA ALA A 181 -8.42 16.08 -16.08
C ALA A 181 -8.71 14.61 -16.39
N ASP A 182 -9.87 14.14 -15.94
CA ASP A 182 -10.39 12.81 -16.18
C ASP A 182 -11.86 12.89 -16.54
N LEU A 183 -12.23 12.25 -17.65
CA LEU A 183 -13.62 12.10 -18.07
C LEU A 183 -13.96 10.62 -18.12
N GLU A 184 -14.97 10.21 -17.38
CA GLU A 184 -15.45 8.83 -17.37
C GLU A 184 -16.95 8.78 -17.69
N TYR A 185 -17.34 7.83 -18.52
CA TYR A 185 -18.73 7.51 -18.79
C TYR A 185 -19.12 6.18 -18.13
N ARG A 186 -20.13 6.22 -17.28
CA ARG A 186 -20.65 5.08 -16.48
C ARG A 186 -22.13 4.81 -16.76
N GLY A 187 -22.75 5.54 -17.69
CA GLY A 187 -24.18 5.51 -17.93
C GLY A 187 -24.70 4.23 -18.59
N TRP A 188 -23.84 3.44 -19.21
CA TRP A 188 -24.18 2.18 -19.84
C TRP A 188 -23.50 1.01 -19.11
N LYS A 189 -24.31 0.17 -18.44
CA LYS A 189 -23.77 -0.91 -17.60
C LYS A 189 -22.81 -1.87 -18.30
N PRO A 190 -23.06 -2.32 -19.57
CA PRO A 190 -22.17 -3.24 -20.26
C PRO A 190 -20.82 -2.63 -20.67
N LEU A 191 -20.71 -1.30 -20.73
CA LEU A 191 -19.47 -0.65 -21.16
C LEU A 191 -19.28 0.69 -20.44
N LYS A 192 -18.22 0.79 -19.66
CA LYS A 192 -17.71 2.06 -19.16
C LYS A 192 -16.45 2.42 -19.94
N ALA A 193 -16.20 3.71 -20.12
CA ALA A 193 -15.01 4.20 -20.81
C ALA A 193 -14.50 5.47 -20.15
N GLY A 194 -13.21 5.76 -20.26
CA GLY A 194 -12.64 6.99 -19.70
C GLY A 194 -11.43 7.48 -20.48
N LEU A 195 -11.20 8.77 -20.35
CA LEU A 195 -10.04 9.49 -20.89
C LEU A 195 -9.41 10.27 -19.76
N SER A 196 -8.08 10.22 -19.64
CA SER A 196 -7.34 10.98 -18.65
C SER A 196 -6.21 11.75 -19.31
N VAL A 197 -5.90 12.91 -18.76
CA VAL A 197 -4.70 13.68 -19.10
C VAL A 197 -4.14 14.29 -17.83
N ALA A 198 -2.81 14.27 -17.68
CA ALA A 198 -2.10 14.98 -16.63
C ALA A 198 -0.82 15.59 -17.19
N SER A 199 -0.47 16.78 -16.73
CA SER A 199 0.72 17.50 -17.17
C SER A 199 1.35 18.19 -15.96
N ASN A 200 2.64 18.00 -15.74
CA ASN A 200 3.40 18.82 -14.79
C ASN A 200 3.95 20.06 -15.49
N LEU A 201 3.96 21.17 -14.78
CA LEU A 201 4.63 22.39 -15.15
C LEU A 201 5.79 22.58 -14.18
N PRO A 202 7.04 22.28 -14.58
CA PRO A 202 8.22 22.47 -13.75
C PRO A 202 8.41 23.93 -13.33
N ALA A 203 9.04 24.17 -12.19
CA ALA A 203 9.40 25.51 -11.75
C ALA A 203 10.60 26.06 -12.53
N SER A 204 11.50 25.19 -12.98
CA SER A 204 12.69 25.55 -13.78
C SER A 204 12.37 25.54 -15.27
N ASP A 205 12.82 26.56 -15.97
CA ASP A 205 12.75 26.65 -17.44
C ASP A 205 13.67 25.62 -18.14
N ASP A 206 14.62 25.04 -17.41
CA ASP A 206 15.58 24.06 -17.93
C ASP A 206 15.02 22.63 -17.95
N VAL A 207 13.86 22.41 -17.31
CA VAL A 207 13.22 21.09 -17.23
C VAL A 207 12.00 21.03 -18.16
N ALA A 208 11.96 20.01 -18.98
CA ALA A 208 10.88 19.82 -19.93
C ALA A 208 9.54 19.50 -19.29
N ARG A 209 8.50 20.12 -19.74
CA ARG A 209 7.13 19.76 -19.41
C ARG A 209 6.81 18.36 -19.89
N THR A 210 6.31 17.52 -19.00
CA THR A 210 5.86 16.16 -19.30
C THR A 210 4.33 16.10 -19.25
N THR A 211 3.73 15.45 -20.24
CA THR A 211 2.29 15.21 -20.31
C THR A 211 2.02 13.72 -20.48
N MET A 212 1.09 13.18 -19.70
CA MET A 212 0.57 11.82 -19.81
C MET A 212 -0.88 11.88 -20.26
N ALA A 213 -1.29 10.96 -21.15
CA ALA A 213 -2.68 10.80 -21.53
C ALA A 213 -3.04 9.31 -21.62
N SER A 214 -4.26 8.94 -21.20
CA SER A 214 -4.74 7.56 -21.31
C SER A 214 -6.16 7.45 -21.82
N LEU A 215 -6.43 6.30 -22.43
CA LEU A 215 -7.76 5.81 -22.80
C LEU A 215 -8.00 4.49 -22.10
N ARG A 216 -9.15 4.34 -21.43
CA ARG A 216 -9.56 3.10 -20.78
C ARG A 216 -10.96 2.66 -21.20
N VAL A 217 -11.15 1.34 -21.22
CA VAL A 217 -12.43 0.70 -21.48
C VAL A 217 -12.66 -0.43 -20.48
N LEU A 218 -13.91 -0.54 -20.02
CA LEU A 218 -14.33 -1.53 -19.03
C LEU A 218 -15.61 -2.21 -19.52
N PRO A 219 -15.51 -3.15 -20.46
CA PRO A 219 -16.65 -3.98 -20.83
C PRO A 219 -16.94 -5.02 -19.75
N SER A 220 -18.22 -5.19 -19.43
CA SER A 220 -18.72 -6.17 -18.48
C SER A 220 -19.99 -6.81 -19.09
N PHE A 221 -19.94 -8.11 -19.36
CA PHE A 221 -21.05 -8.83 -19.97
C PHE A 221 -21.04 -10.30 -19.54
N TRP A 222 -22.21 -10.83 -19.23
CA TRP A 222 -22.38 -12.14 -18.61
C TRP A 222 -21.52 -12.24 -17.33
N ASP A 223 -20.66 -13.26 -17.26
CA ASP A 223 -19.75 -13.53 -16.15
C ASP A 223 -18.32 -13.12 -16.47
N ILE A 224 -18.13 -12.13 -17.37
CA ILE A 224 -16.83 -11.63 -17.84
C ILE A 224 -16.72 -10.14 -17.55
N ASP A 225 -15.71 -9.76 -16.79
CA ASP A 225 -15.29 -8.37 -16.59
C ASP A 225 -13.91 -8.16 -17.19
N ILE A 226 -13.80 -7.17 -18.07
CA ILE A 226 -12.53 -6.80 -18.70
C ILE A 226 -12.20 -5.36 -18.34
N TYR A 227 -10.93 -5.09 -18.16
CA TYR A 227 -10.35 -3.76 -18.09
C TYR A 227 -9.20 -3.66 -19.06
N GLY A 228 -9.12 -2.57 -19.81
CA GLY A 228 -7.98 -2.23 -20.65
C GLY A 228 -7.70 -0.74 -20.58
N GLU A 229 -6.43 -0.36 -20.35
CA GLU A 229 -5.97 1.04 -20.33
C GLU A 229 -4.67 1.15 -21.12
N TYR A 230 -4.65 2.06 -22.08
CA TYR A 230 -3.46 2.46 -22.82
C TYR A 230 -3.06 3.88 -22.44
N THR A 231 -1.77 4.11 -22.20
CA THR A 231 -1.20 5.40 -21.80
C THR A 231 -0.06 5.78 -22.73
N ALA A 232 -0.01 7.06 -23.10
CA ALA A 232 1.09 7.67 -23.85
C ALA A 232 1.71 8.83 -23.04
N LYS A 233 3.04 8.94 -23.10
CA LYS A 233 3.83 9.99 -22.46
C LYS A 233 4.43 10.89 -23.55
N PHE A 234 4.31 12.18 -23.34
CA PHE A 234 4.82 13.24 -24.22
C PHE A 234 5.77 14.13 -23.43
N ASN A 235 6.83 14.60 -24.10
CA ASN A 235 7.77 15.55 -23.51
C ASN A 235 8.02 16.69 -24.50
N GLU A 236 8.03 17.96 -24.05
CA GLU A 236 8.12 19.13 -24.92
C GLU A 236 9.51 19.33 -25.52
N ASP A 237 10.58 19.02 -24.81
CA ASP A 237 11.96 19.27 -25.29
C ASP A 237 12.40 18.40 -26.45
N ILE A 238 11.79 17.23 -26.59
CA ILE A 238 12.10 16.32 -27.71
C ILE A 238 11.59 16.84 -29.04
N LYS A 239 10.73 17.87 -29.05
CA LYS A 239 10.36 18.56 -30.28
C LYS A 239 11.54 19.28 -30.95
N GLN A 240 12.57 19.67 -30.20
CA GLN A 240 13.76 20.36 -30.70
C GLN A 240 14.86 19.41 -31.15
N ASP A 241 15.06 18.29 -30.44
CA ASP A 241 15.99 17.23 -30.82
C ASP A 241 15.34 16.16 -31.68
N LYS A 242 14.85 16.55 -32.83
CA LYS A 242 14.36 15.61 -33.85
C LYS A 242 15.50 14.74 -34.39
N LEU A 243 15.93 13.80 -33.62
CA LEU A 243 16.59 12.60 -34.13
C LEU A 243 15.57 11.83 -34.99
N ASN A 244 15.52 12.20 -36.26
CA ASN A 244 14.81 11.49 -37.32
C ASN A 244 13.30 11.31 -37.16
N GLY A 245 12.55 12.38 -37.28
CA GLY A 245 11.14 12.32 -37.73
C GLY A 245 10.14 11.97 -36.65
N SER A 246 9.37 12.96 -36.24
CA SER A 246 7.94 12.90 -35.82
C SER A 246 7.49 12.07 -34.60
N GLU A 247 8.31 11.50 -33.77
CA GLU A 247 7.79 10.80 -32.58
C GLU A 247 7.57 11.78 -31.43
N SER A 248 6.33 12.25 -31.26
CA SER A 248 5.90 13.04 -30.11
C SER A 248 5.70 12.18 -28.85
N ILE A 249 5.63 10.85 -28.99
CA ILE A 249 5.44 9.88 -27.91
C ILE A 249 6.82 9.39 -27.47
N VAL A 250 7.17 9.67 -26.22
CA VAL A 250 8.45 9.30 -25.62
C VAL A 250 8.36 8.10 -24.68
N GLY A 251 7.15 7.70 -24.33
CA GLY A 251 6.86 6.50 -23.53
C GLY A 251 5.43 6.04 -23.75
N GLN A 252 5.16 4.77 -23.49
CA GLN A 252 3.85 4.18 -23.64
C GLN A 252 3.63 3.04 -22.66
N GLY A 253 2.39 2.82 -22.27
CA GLY A 253 2.03 1.76 -21.35
C GLY A 253 0.69 1.13 -21.71
N PHE A 254 0.57 -0.15 -21.42
CA PHE A 254 -0.68 -0.88 -21.48
C PHE A 254 -0.85 -1.72 -20.23
N TYR A 255 -2.04 -1.65 -19.64
CA TYR A 255 -2.48 -2.56 -18.59
C TYR A 255 -3.85 -3.12 -18.95
N GLY A 256 -4.01 -4.43 -18.77
CA GLY A 256 -5.28 -5.10 -18.96
C GLY A 256 -5.51 -6.18 -17.92
N ASN A 257 -6.77 -6.35 -17.52
CA ASN A 257 -7.18 -7.51 -16.72
C ASN A 257 -8.49 -8.10 -17.26
N LEU A 258 -8.66 -9.39 -17.02
CA LEU A 258 -9.84 -10.16 -17.35
C LEU A 258 -10.21 -11.00 -16.13
N ASN A 259 -11.46 -10.87 -15.68
CA ASN A 259 -12.06 -11.75 -14.68
C ASN A 259 -13.17 -12.56 -15.36
N PHE A 260 -13.17 -13.85 -15.09
CA PHE A 260 -14.16 -14.78 -15.63
C PHE A 260 -14.66 -15.69 -14.51
N TYR A 261 -15.99 -15.83 -14.41
CA TYR A 261 -16.66 -16.62 -13.41
C TYR A 261 -17.55 -17.67 -14.08
N LEU A 262 -17.35 -18.94 -13.76
CA LEU A 262 -18.14 -20.04 -14.32
C LEU A 262 -18.49 -21.04 -13.20
N GLY A 263 -19.64 -20.90 -12.59
CA GLY A 263 -20.03 -21.73 -11.46
C GLY A 263 -19.02 -21.65 -10.32
N SER A 264 -18.40 -22.78 -10.00
CA SER A 264 -17.37 -22.88 -8.96
C SER A 264 -15.99 -22.41 -9.40
N LEU A 265 -15.79 -22.05 -10.66
CA LEU A 265 -14.49 -21.62 -11.20
C LEU A 265 -14.42 -20.11 -11.33
N SER A 266 -13.37 -19.51 -10.77
CA SER A 266 -12.97 -18.12 -11.00
C SER A 266 -11.61 -18.08 -11.68
N LEU A 267 -11.45 -17.22 -12.70
CA LEU A 267 -10.20 -17.01 -13.41
C LEU A 267 -9.88 -15.51 -13.45
N LEU A 268 -8.63 -15.19 -13.17
CA LEU A 268 -8.05 -13.86 -13.32
C LEU A 268 -6.88 -13.94 -14.30
N GLY A 269 -6.87 -13.06 -15.29
CA GLY A 269 -5.73 -12.80 -16.15
C GLY A 269 -5.34 -11.34 -16.08
N GLU A 270 -4.07 -11.03 -15.87
CA GLU A 270 -3.55 -9.67 -15.90
C GLU A 270 -2.34 -9.60 -16.82
N TYR A 271 -2.18 -8.47 -17.51
CA TYR A 271 -1.04 -8.18 -18.36
C TYR A 271 -0.64 -6.71 -18.24
N LYS A 272 0.67 -6.46 -18.17
CA LYS A 272 1.27 -5.13 -18.20
C LYS A 272 2.37 -5.04 -19.23
N TYR A 273 2.50 -3.86 -19.84
CA TYR A 273 3.61 -3.45 -20.68
C TYR A 273 3.87 -1.97 -20.43
N TYR A 274 5.03 -1.62 -19.89
CA TYR A 274 5.39 -0.27 -19.53
C TYR A 274 6.75 0.08 -20.12
N ASP A 275 6.79 1.07 -21.02
CA ASP A 275 8.00 1.57 -21.64
C ASP A 275 8.12 3.07 -21.38
N ASN A 276 9.03 3.47 -20.48
CA ASN A 276 9.32 4.84 -20.09
C ASN A 276 8.10 5.64 -19.59
N ILE A 277 7.20 4.99 -18.83
CA ILE A 277 5.96 5.65 -18.37
C ILE A 277 6.09 6.33 -17.00
N ALA A 278 7.28 6.41 -16.40
CA ALA A 278 7.46 7.18 -15.17
C ALA A 278 7.04 8.64 -15.39
N PHE A 279 6.13 9.13 -14.57
CA PHE A 279 5.69 10.51 -14.54
C PHE A 279 6.09 11.11 -13.19
N THR A 280 7.14 11.94 -13.19
CA THR A 280 7.79 12.44 -11.99
C THR A 280 7.77 13.95 -11.90
N SER A 281 8.04 14.46 -10.69
CA SER A 281 8.37 15.87 -10.47
C SER A 281 9.69 16.25 -11.16
N GLU A 282 9.95 17.56 -11.20
CA GLU A 282 11.17 18.17 -11.76
C GLU A 282 12.44 17.53 -11.20
N ASP A 283 12.51 17.32 -9.89
CA ASP A 283 13.63 16.72 -9.18
C ASP A 283 13.63 15.17 -9.19
N GLY A 284 12.61 14.55 -9.79
CA GLY A 284 12.49 13.10 -9.90
C GLY A 284 12.13 12.38 -8.60
N THR A 285 11.88 13.11 -7.50
CA THR A 285 11.62 12.50 -6.19
C THR A 285 10.16 12.11 -5.98
N ILE A 286 9.22 12.77 -6.66
CA ILE A 286 7.79 12.47 -6.58
C ILE A 286 7.36 11.73 -7.82
N PHE A 287 6.70 10.59 -7.65
CA PHE A 287 6.02 9.88 -8.71
C PHE A 287 4.54 10.28 -8.72
N TYR A 288 4.08 10.92 -9.80
CA TYR A 288 2.68 11.28 -9.99
C TYR A 288 1.83 10.11 -10.47
N ASN A 289 2.43 9.08 -11.05
CA ASN A 289 1.75 7.85 -11.42
C ASN A 289 2.31 6.64 -10.67
N THR A 290 1.45 5.65 -10.46
CA THR A 290 1.81 4.35 -9.87
C THR A 290 1.00 3.29 -10.60
N PRO A 291 1.49 2.80 -11.76
CA PRO A 291 0.80 1.78 -12.52
C PRO A 291 0.75 0.44 -11.76
N PRO A 292 -0.21 -0.46 -12.08
CA PRO A 292 -0.33 -1.75 -11.42
C PRO A 292 0.94 -2.59 -11.50
N ALA A 293 1.34 -3.18 -10.38
CA ALA A 293 2.58 -3.97 -10.30
C ALA A 293 2.47 -5.34 -10.99
N VAL A 294 1.29 -5.96 -11.03
CA VAL A 294 1.04 -7.33 -11.52
C VAL A 294 2.00 -8.31 -10.87
N ARG A 295 1.76 -8.61 -9.59
CA ARG A 295 2.50 -9.55 -8.77
C ARG A 295 1.58 -10.21 -7.75
N LEU A 296 2.01 -11.34 -7.22
CA LEU A 296 1.29 -11.99 -6.13
C LEU A 296 1.51 -11.25 -4.80
N GLU A 297 0.46 -11.16 -4.01
CA GLU A 297 0.52 -10.76 -2.61
C GLU A 297 0.16 -11.98 -1.77
N TYR A 298 1.09 -12.39 -0.92
CA TYR A 298 0.92 -13.59 -0.10
C TYR A 298 0.37 -13.23 1.27
N THR A 299 -0.38 -14.15 1.86
CA THR A 299 -0.86 -14.03 3.25
C THR A 299 0.24 -14.35 4.26
N TYR A 300 1.29 -15.06 3.83
CA TYR A 300 2.31 -15.62 4.70
C TYR A 300 3.61 -14.80 4.71
N VAL A 301 4.39 -14.95 5.79
CA VAL A 301 5.55 -14.07 6.07
C VAL A 301 6.70 -14.32 5.11
N LEU A 302 7.14 -15.58 4.97
CA LEU A 302 8.36 -15.88 4.20
C LEU A 302 8.24 -15.56 2.71
N PRO A 303 7.13 -15.86 2.01
CA PRO A 303 6.97 -15.47 0.60
C PRO A 303 6.93 -13.95 0.39
N ASN A 304 6.46 -13.18 1.38
CA ASN A 304 6.36 -11.72 1.31
C ASN A 304 7.62 -10.97 1.78
N ARG A 305 8.56 -11.66 2.44
CA ARG A 305 9.68 -11.00 3.13
C ARG A 305 10.58 -10.18 2.23
N HIS A 306 10.78 -10.61 1.00
CA HIS A 306 11.66 -9.96 0.03
C HIS A 306 10.85 -9.47 -1.17
N PRO A 307 10.05 -8.40 -1.02
CA PRO A 307 9.34 -7.85 -2.15
C PRO A 307 10.36 -7.33 -3.15
N SER A 308 10.39 -7.93 -4.34
CA SER A 308 11.26 -7.46 -5.43
C SER A 308 10.88 -6.02 -5.79
N PRO A 309 11.80 -5.06 -5.78
CA PRO A 309 11.54 -3.73 -6.28
C PRO A 309 11.31 -3.82 -7.79
N LEU A 310 10.06 -3.73 -8.20
CA LEU A 310 9.70 -3.72 -9.61
C LEU A 310 10.04 -2.36 -10.21
N ASN A 311 10.56 -2.36 -11.43
CA ASN A 311 10.72 -1.14 -12.21
C ASN A 311 9.42 -0.84 -12.95
N GLN A 312 8.47 -0.22 -12.27
CA GLN A 312 7.15 0.10 -12.81
C GLN A 312 7.16 1.00 -14.05
N ALA A 313 8.32 1.55 -14.43
CA ALA A 313 8.47 2.40 -15.58
C ALA A 313 8.89 1.63 -16.85
N ASN A 314 9.62 0.51 -16.72
CA ASN A 314 10.25 -0.19 -17.84
C ASN A 314 10.19 -1.72 -17.65
N GLU A 315 8.98 -2.28 -17.69
CA GLU A 315 8.79 -3.72 -17.53
C GLU A 315 7.56 -4.24 -18.26
N GLN A 316 7.57 -5.54 -18.52
CA GLN A 316 6.40 -6.26 -18.99
C GLN A 316 6.18 -7.50 -18.10
N GLY A 317 4.93 -7.87 -17.94
CA GLY A 317 4.60 -9.02 -17.12
C GLY A 317 3.15 -9.45 -17.26
N PHE A 318 2.86 -10.62 -16.73
CA PHE A 318 1.51 -11.14 -16.68
C PHE A 318 1.31 -11.98 -15.42
N GLN A 319 0.05 -12.11 -15.04
CA GLN A 319 -0.42 -12.99 -13.98
C GLN A 319 -1.63 -13.75 -14.46
N ILE A 320 -1.67 -15.04 -14.11
CA ILE A 320 -2.86 -15.87 -14.27
C ILE A 320 -3.15 -16.48 -12.92
N ALA A 321 -4.39 -16.35 -12.46
CA ALA A 321 -4.84 -16.97 -11.22
C ALA A 321 -6.16 -17.70 -11.44
N ALA A 322 -6.36 -18.79 -10.71
CA ALA A 322 -7.58 -19.58 -10.72
C ALA A 322 -8.00 -19.92 -9.29
N GLY A 323 -9.29 -19.88 -9.02
CA GLY A 323 -9.91 -20.40 -7.80
C GLY A 323 -10.99 -21.41 -8.18
N TYR A 324 -11.09 -22.49 -7.44
CA TYR A 324 -12.04 -23.55 -7.72
C TYR A 324 -12.61 -24.16 -6.43
N ASP A 325 -13.95 -24.08 -6.28
CA ASP A 325 -14.67 -24.80 -5.24
C ASP A 325 -14.85 -26.26 -5.70
N LEU A 326 -13.99 -27.15 -5.18
CA LEU A 326 -14.04 -28.59 -5.48
C LEU A 326 -15.25 -29.24 -4.80
N SER A 327 -15.62 -28.77 -3.62
CA SER A 327 -16.82 -29.11 -2.87
C SER A 327 -17.18 -27.95 -1.94
N ASP A 328 -18.28 -28.06 -1.20
CA ASP A 328 -18.69 -27.03 -0.20
C ASP A 328 -17.62 -26.84 0.89
N ASP A 329 -16.78 -27.87 1.14
CA ASP A 329 -15.76 -27.86 2.20
C ASP A 329 -14.33 -27.74 1.66
N THR A 330 -14.12 -27.74 0.31
CA THR A 330 -12.78 -27.77 -0.29
C THR A 330 -12.62 -26.68 -1.33
N TYR A 331 -11.67 -25.77 -1.10
CA TYR A 331 -11.33 -24.69 -2.02
C TYR A 331 -9.87 -24.75 -2.44
N LEU A 332 -9.63 -24.64 -3.73
CA LEU A 332 -8.28 -24.66 -4.34
C LEU A 332 -7.99 -23.34 -5.03
N THR A 333 -6.78 -22.82 -4.86
CA THR A 333 -6.30 -21.68 -5.66
C THR A 333 -4.94 -21.98 -6.28
N GLY A 334 -4.69 -21.36 -7.43
CA GLY A 334 -3.39 -21.40 -8.06
C GLY A 334 -3.12 -20.12 -8.83
N ALA A 335 -1.89 -19.63 -8.78
CA ALA A 335 -1.48 -18.45 -9.51
C ALA A 335 -0.05 -18.59 -10.04
N TYR A 336 0.19 -17.99 -11.20
CA TYR A 336 1.50 -17.85 -11.81
C TYR A 336 1.71 -16.42 -12.27
N THR A 337 2.86 -15.84 -11.93
CA THR A 337 3.24 -14.48 -12.31
C THR A 337 4.65 -14.48 -12.88
N GLN A 338 4.85 -13.69 -13.94
CA GLN A 338 6.17 -13.41 -14.48
C GLN A 338 6.29 -11.94 -14.85
N THR A 339 7.39 -11.30 -14.42
CA THR A 339 7.76 -9.93 -14.82
C THR A 339 9.18 -9.91 -15.38
N LYS A 340 9.38 -9.19 -16.47
CA LYS A 340 10.67 -9.02 -17.17
C LYS A 340 10.97 -7.55 -17.34
N THR A 341 12.25 -7.18 -17.25
CA THR A 341 12.75 -5.88 -17.70
C THR A 341 12.55 -5.75 -19.20
N LEU A 342 12.14 -4.58 -19.67
CA LEU A 342 12.09 -4.30 -21.11
C LEU A 342 13.50 -4.24 -21.71
N PRO A 343 13.65 -4.61 -22.99
CA PRO A 343 14.93 -4.54 -23.69
C PRO A 343 15.39 -3.09 -23.88
N SER A 344 16.64 -2.93 -24.33
CA SER A 344 17.32 -1.67 -24.59
C SER A 344 16.65 -0.75 -25.63
N SER A 345 15.52 -1.16 -26.20
CA SER A 345 14.69 -0.34 -27.09
C SER A 345 13.89 0.74 -26.38
N SER A 346 13.82 0.76 -25.06
CA SER A 346 13.13 1.81 -24.33
C SER A 346 13.73 3.19 -24.64
N TYR A 347 12.88 4.22 -24.61
CA TYR A 347 13.31 5.59 -24.87
C TYR A 347 14.52 6.00 -23.99
N TYR A 348 14.46 5.70 -22.69
CA TYR A 348 15.54 6.01 -21.76
C TYR A 348 16.88 5.39 -22.15
N GLN A 349 16.87 4.15 -22.58
CA GLN A 349 18.08 3.43 -23.01
C GLN A 349 18.64 3.99 -24.31
N ARG A 350 17.77 4.31 -25.26
CA ARG A 350 18.18 4.95 -26.53
C ARG A 350 18.87 6.30 -26.30
N VAL A 351 18.29 7.13 -25.41
CA VAL A 351 18.85 8.46 -25.11
C VAL A 351 20.17 8.37 -24.36
N ASN A 352 20.28 7.45 -23.40
CA ASN A 352 21.49 7.30 -22.56
C ASN A 352 22.48 6.29 -23.12
N GLN A 353 22.20 5.63 -24.25
CA GLN A 353 23.02 4.60 -24.88
C GLN A 353 23.38 3.43 -23.93
N ILE A 354 22.46 3.12 -23.00
CA ILE A 354 22.62 2.04 -22.03
C ILE A 354 21.96 0.79 -22.59
N ASP A 355 22.71 -0.28 -22.71
CA ASP A 355 22.19 -1.58 -23.13
C ASP A 355 21.85 -2.44 -21.91
N ILE A 356 20.55 -2.51 -21.57
CA ILE A 356 20.05 -3.34 -20.48
C ILE A 356 19.46 -4.61 -21.11
N PRO A 357 20.03 -5.79 -20.82
CA PRO A 357 19.49 -7.04 -21.37
C PRO A 357 18.10 -7.34 -20.82
N ILE A 358 17.28 -7.98 -21.63
CA ILE A 358 16.00 -8.55 -21.15
C ILE A 358 16.33 -9.63 -20.13
N SER A 359 15.83 -9.45 -18.91
CA SER A 359 15.97 -10.44 -17.86
C SER A 359 14.65 -10.65 -17.14
N THR A 360 14.39 -11.86 -16.69
CA THR A 360 13.29 -12.13 -15.77
C THR A 360 13.63 -11.51 -14.44
N GLN A 361 12.82 -10.55 -13.98
CA GLN A 361 12.99 -9.89 -12.68
C GLN A 361 12.32 -10.66 -11.57
N LEU A 362 11.18 -11.27 -11.88
CA LEU A 362 10.34 -11.96 -10.93
C LEU A 362 9.63 -13.11 -11.64
N GLU A 363 9.65 -14.27 -11.01
CA GLU A 363 8.82 -15.42 -11.38
C GLU A 363 8.22 -16.02 -10.12
N GLU A 364 6.90 -16.20 -10.07
CA GLU A 364 6.18 -16.66 -8.89
C GLU A 364 5.15 -17.72 -9.26
N ILE A 365 5.07 -18.76 -8.42
CA ILE A 365 4.01 -19.77 -8.43
C ILE A 365 3.45 -19.83 -7.01
N TYR A 366 2.13 -19.77 -6.87
CA TYR A 366 1.47 -19.92 -5.59
C TYR A 366 0.26 -20.83 -5.73
N VAL A 367 0.18 -21.85 -4.89
CA VAL A 367 -0.95 -22.79 -4.88
C VAL A 367 -1.41 -22.97 -3.45
N THR A 368 -2.73 -22.95 -3.22
CA THR A 368 -3.31 -23.27 -1.92
C THR A 368 -4.43 -24.29 -2.05
N GLY A 369 -4.58 -25.10 -1.02
CA GLY A 369 -5.74 -25.96 -0.82
C GLY A 369 -6.24 -25.77 0.60
N GLN A 370 -7.50 -25.33 0.73
CA GLN A 370 -8.21 -25.25 2.00
C GLN A 370 -9.17 -26.42 2.11
N GLN A 371 -9.21 -27.04 3.28
CA GLN A 371 -10.14 -28.07 3.64
C GLN A 371 -10.80 -27.76 4.99
N ASP A 372 -12.11 -27.64 5.00
CA ASP A 372 -12.91 -27.56 6.20
C ASP A 372 -13.33 -28.97 6.62
N TRP A 373 -12.61 -29.53 7.62
CA TRP A 373 -12.85 -30.89 8.09
C TRP A 373 -14.11 -31.01 8.94
N SER A 374 -14.45 -29.93 9.60
CA SER A 374 -15.62 -29.78 10.46
C SER A 374 -15.84 -28.30 10.79
N GLU A 375 -16.93 -27.96 11.46
CA GLU A 375 -17.17 -26.61 12.02
C GLU A 375 -16.07 -26.15 13.00
N SER A 376 -15.23 -27.08 13.49
CA SER A 376 -14.19 -26.80 14.47
C SER A 376 -12.76 -26.84 13.92
N LEU A 377 -12.55 -27.25 12.67
CA LEU A 377 -11.19 -27.41 12.11
C LEU A 377 -11.14 -27.09 10.62
N THR A 378 -10.33 -26.11 10.27
CA THR A 378 -9.90 -25.80 8.90
C THR A 378 -8.39 -26.02 8.77
N THR A 379 -7.96 -26.68 7.70
CA THR A 379 -6.55 -26.81 7.33
C THR A 379 -6.31 -26.13 5.99
N ILE A 380 -5.23 -25.36 5.88
CA ILE A 380 -4.75 -24.80 4.62
C ILE A 380 -3.34 -25.33 4.37
N LEU A 381 -3.14 -25.92 3.21
CA LEU A 381 -1.82 -26.24 2.68
C LEU A 381 -1.52 -25.23 1.58
N ALA A 382 -0.36 -24.59 1.67
CA ALA A 382 0.09 -23.67 0.64
C ALA A 382 1.51 -24.00 0.20
N PHE A 383 1.81 -23.64 -1.04
CA PHE A 383 3.13 -23.77 -1.63
C PHE A 383 3.44 -22.52 -2.44
N ALA A 384 4.55 -21.86 -2.12
CA ALA A 384 5.06 -20.71 -2.85
C ALA A 384 6.44 -21.05 -3.46
N TYR A 385 6.61 -20.69 -4.71
CA TYR A 385 7.88 -20.61 -5.40
C TYR A 385 8.05 -19.20 -5.89
N ASN A 386 9.20 -18.59 -5.59
CA ASN A 386 9.56 -17.30 -6.15
C ASN A 386 11.05 -17.24 -6.50
N GLU A 387 11.32 -16.62 -7.64
CA GLU A 387 12.66 -16.35 -8.15
C GLU A 387 12.75 -14.85 -8.43
N GLU A 388 13.67 -14.19 -7.72
CA GLU A 388 13.81 -12.74 -7.74
C GLU A 388 15.20 -12.36 -8.21
N LEU A 389 15.28 -11.46 -9.21
CA LEU A 389 16.55 -10.95 -9.70
C LEU A 389 17.18 -9.95 -8.73
N ALA A 390 16.36 -9.12 -8.08
CA ALA A 390 16.87 -8.06 -7.20
C ALA A 390 17.63 -8.60 -5.98
N THR A 391 17.10 -9.65 -5.36
CA THR A 391 17.75 -10.39 -4.26
C THR A 391 18.66 -11.48 -4.74
N ASN A 392 18.55 -11.81 -6.04
CA ASN A 392 19.25 -12.92 -6.71
C ASN A 392 18.99 -14.29 -6.03
N THR A 393 17.79 -14.45 -5.48
CA THR A 393 17.39 -15.64 -4.74
C THR A 393 16.33 -16.45 -5.46
N LYS A 394 16.35 -17.74 -5.17
CA LYS A 394 15.32 -18.70 -5.52
C LYS A 394 14.77 -19.30 -4.23
N ASN A 395 13.47 -19.20 -4.02
CA ASN A 395 12.83 -19.59 -2.77
C ASN A 395 11.74 -20.63 -3.02
N ILE A 396 11.70 -21.66 -2.18
CA ILE A 396 10.66 -22.69 -2.18
C ILE A 396 10.08 -22.75 -0.77
N THR A 397 8.78 -22.51 -0.63
CA THR A 397 8.13 -22.34 0.67
C THR A 397 6.87 -23.19 0.79
N PRO A 398 6.93 -24.43 1.29
CA PRO A 398 5.76 -25.13 1.79
C PRO A 398 5.25 -24.51 3.10
N ILE A 399 3.92 -24.46 3.25
CA ILE A 399 3.23 -23.80 4.36
C ILE A 399 2.07 -24.67 4.82
N LEU A 400 1.91 -24.79 6.14
CA LEU A 400 0.79 -25.45 6.78
C LEU A 400 0.12 -24.49 7.76
N GLU A 401 -1.17 -24.27 7.60
CA GLU A 401 -1.99 -23.52 8.55
C GLU A 401 -3.13 -24.40 9.05
N ASN A 402 -3.33 -24.41 10.37
CA ASN A 402 -4.50 -25.02 11.00
C ASN A 402 -5.24 -23.98 11.82
N ARG A 403 -6.56 -23.94 11.71
CA ARG A 403 -7.47 -23.12 12.50
C ARG A 403 -8.39 -24.01 13.30
N PHE A 404 -8.32 -23.87 14.62
CA PHE A 404 -9.15 -24.59 15.57
C PHE A 404 -10.19 -23.62 16.14
N TYR A 405 -11.46 -23.87 15.85
CA TYR A 405 -12.57 -23.06 16.37
C TYR A 405 -13.19 -23.75 17.57
N PHE A 406 -13.38 -23.01 18.66
CA PHE A 406 -13.99 -23.55 19.86
C PHE A 406 -14.88 -22.51 20.55
N GLY A 407 -16.13 -22.92 20.79
CA GLY A 407 -17.17 -21.96 21.11
C GLY A 407 -17.38 -20.96 19.96
N ASP A 408 -18.31 -20.05 20.12
CA ASP A 408 -18.76 -19.17 19.03
C ASP A 408 -17.75 -18.03 18.68
N VAL A 409 -16.73 -17.83 19.53
CA VAL A 409 -15.89 -16.62 19.47
C VAL A 409 -14.39 -16.89 19.54
N ASN A 410 -13.94 -18.11 19.78
CA ASN A 410 -12.52 -18.39 20.01
C ASN A 410 -11.91 -19.16 18.85
N THR A 411 -10.70 -18.78 18.45
CA THR A 411 -9.93 -19.47 17.42
C THR A 411 -8.45 -19.56 17.86
N ILE A 412 -7.84 -20.73 17.69
CA ILE A 412 -6.40 -20.89 17.69
C ILE A 412 -5.96 -21.13 16.25
N LYS A 413 -5.07 -20.28 15.75
CA LYS A 413 -4.42 -20.44 14.45
C LYS A 413 -2.97 -20.82 14.67
N VAL A 414 -2.51 -21.86 13.96
CA VAL A 414 -1.11 -22.30 13.98
C VAL A 414 -0.63 -22.30 12.53
N VAL A 415 0.42 -21.52 12.26
CA VAL A 415 1.05 -21.46 10.93
C VAL A 415 2.50 -21.92 11.05
N LEU A 416 2.88 -22.83 10.16
CA LEU A 416 4.25 -23.31 9.97
C LEU A 416 4.66 -22.98 8.55
N GLU A 417 5.73 -22.19 8.41
CA GLU A 417 6.34 -21.87 7.12
C GLU A 417 7.78 -22.40 7.12
N HIS A 418 8.16 -23.11 6.06
CA HIS A 418 9.52 -23.59 5.85
C HIS A 418 10.00 -23.12 4.49
N GLN A 419 11.07 -22.34 4.43
CA GLN A 419 11.59 -21.80 3.17
C GLN A 419 13.02 -22.28 2.93
N HIS A 420 13.24 -22.92 1.78
CA HIS A 420 14.55 -23.17 1.24
C HIS A 420 14.94 -22.02 0.32
N VAL A 421 16.05 -21.36 0.62
CA VAL A 421 16.59 -20.23 -0.13
C VAL A 421 17.89 -20.66 -0.81
N THR A 422 18.00 -20.42 -2.10
CA THR A 422 19.25 -20.54 -2.87
C THR A 422 19.69 -19.19 -3.36
N ASP A 423 20.84 -18.70 -2.90
CA ASP A 423 21.49 -17.51 -3.46
C ASP A 423 22.16 -17.89 -4.79
N ARG A 424 21.74 -17.26 -5.88
CA ARG A 424 22.19 -17.61 -7.23
C ARG A 424 23.58 -17.07 -7.57
N LEU A 425 24.07 -16.05 -6.84
CA LEU A 425 25.40 -15.48 -7.04
C LEU A 425 26.47 -16.31 -6.33
N THR A 426 26.19 -16.68 -5.09
CA THR A 426 27.15 -17.39 -4.24
C THR A 426 26.97 -18.89 -4.27
N ALA A 427 25.82 -19.38 -4.77
CA ALA A 427 25.35 -20.76 -4.67
C ALA A 427 25.20 -21.23 -3.20
N GLU A 428 25.07 -20.31 -2.26
CA GLU A 428 24.78 -20.60 -0.85
C GLU A 428 23.32 -21.08 -0.73
N GLU A 429 23.12 -22.11 0.06
CA GLU A 429 21.79 -22.60 0.41
C GLU A 429 21.57 -22.48 1.91
N TYR A 430 20.39 -21.99 2.30
CA TYR A 430 19.99 -21.91 3.70
C TYR A 430 18.47 -22.06 3.85
N TYR A 431 18.04 -22.24 5.09
CA TYR A 431 16.62 -22.40 5.44
C TYR A 431 16.16 -21.25 6.33
N SER A 432 14.90 -20.87 6.18
CA SER A 432 14.18 -19.99 7.07
C SER A 432 12.88 -20.67 7.51
N ASP A 433 12.63 -20.70 8.80
CA ASP A 433 11.46 -21.32 9.40
C ASP A 433 10.68 -20.29 10.21
N VAL A 434 9.37 -20.26 10.09
CA VAL A 434 8.46 -19.43 10.89
C VAL A 434 7.41 -20.31 11.55
N LEU A 435 7.26 -20.15 12.87
CA LEU A 435 6.12 -20.63 13.64
C LEU A 435 5.34 -19.42 14.15
N ASN A 436 4.07 -19.35 13.77
CA ASN A 436 3.12 -18.36 14.30
C ASN A 436 1.97 -19.10 15.01
N ILE A 437 1.78 -18.85 16.29
CA ILE A 437 0.64 -19.34 17.08
C ILE A 437 -0.16 -18.12 17.52
N GLU A 438 -1.42 -18.05 17.08
CA GLU A 438 -2.31 -16.94 17.35
C GLU A 438 -3.60 -17.43 18.02
N TYR A 439 -3.94 -16.84 19.15
CA TYR A 439 -5.24 -16.99 19.78
C TYR A 439 -6.07 -15.74 19.56
N LEU A 440 -7.26 -15.93 19.04
CA LEU A 440 -8.25 -14.90 18.75
C LEU A 440 -9.50 -15.11 19.57
N ARG A 441 -9.98 -14.08 20.24
CA ARG A 441 -11.31 -14.01 20.84
C ARG A 441 -12.08 -12.87 20.20
N SER A 442 -12.89 -13.23 19.18
CA SER A 442 -13.66 -12.26 18.42
C SER A 442 -14.74 -11.58 19.27
N PRO A 443 -14.94 -10.25 19.13
CA PRO A 443 -14.16 -9.33 18.29
C PRO A 443 -13.07 -8.56 19.05
N SER A 444 -12.78 -8.91 20.31
CA SER A 444 -12.15 -7.97 21.26
C SER A 444 -10.67 -8.24 21.57
N PHE A 445 -10.16 -9.47 21.42
CA PHE A 445 -8.82 -9.79 21.89
C PHE A 445 -8.06 -10.70 20.93
N SER A 446 -6.76 -10.44 20.79
CA SER A 446 -5.81 -11.32 20.11
C SER A 446 -4.48 -11.39 20.84
N ILE A 447 -3.82 -12.54 20.76
CA ILE A 447 -2.42 -12.71 21.15
C ILE A 447 -1.74 -13.62 20.14
N ALA A 448 -0.60 -13.18 19.61
CA ALA A 448 0.24 -13.94 18.70
C ALA A 448 1.64 -14.11 19.28
N VAL A 449 2.19 -15.32 19.14
CA VAL A 449 3.59 -15.65 19.43
C VAL A 449 4.23 -16.07 18.13
N VAL A 450 5.22 -15.33 17.68
CA VAL A 450 5.97 -15.62 16.46
C VAL A 450 7.40 -15.95 16.80
N ALA A 451 7.90 -17.05 16.24
CA ALA A 451 9.30 -17.47 16.33
C ALA A 451 9.82 -17.75 14.92
N GLU A 452 11.00 -17.27 14.65
CA GLU A 452 11.67 -17.43 13.36
C GLU A 452 13.11 -17.88 13.55
N LEU A 453 13.54 -18.82 12.73
CA LEU A 453 14.88 -19.35 12.66
C LEU A 453 15.43 -19.26 11.23
N GLN A 454 16.69 -18.83 11.08
CA GLN A 454 17.38 -18.84 9.80
C GLN A 454 18.75 -19.52 9.96
N THR A 455 19.08 -20.41 9.03
CA THR A 455 20.33 -21.17 9.05
C THR A 455 21.47 -20.54 8.25
N LYS A 456 21.24 -19.37 7.63
CA LYS A 456 22.26 -18.67 6.85
C LYS A 456 23.55 -18.49 7.65
N GLU A 457 24.70 -18.88 7.04
CA GLU A 457 26.00 -18.70 7.69
C GLU A 457 26.38 -17.21 7.75
N PRO A 458 27.03 -16.76 8.84
CA PRO A 458 27.50 -15.39 8.96
C PRO A 458 28.64 -15.12 7.97
N GLU A 459 28.62 -13.95 7.35
CA GLU A 459 29.79 -13.45 6.61
C GLU A 459 30.98 -13.28 7.59
N PRO A 460 32.25 -13.44 7.14
CA PRO A 460 33.43 -13.53 8.01
C PRO A 460 33.60 -12.41 9.05
N ASP A 461 33.03 -11.22 8.81
CA ASP A 461 33.17 -10.05 9.68
C ASP A 461 31.84 -9.54 10.26
N ARG A 462 30.73 -10.32 10.17
CA ARG A 462 29.40 -9.95 10.68
C ARG A 462 28.81 -11.04 11.55
N THR A 463 28.37 -10.65 12.75
CA THR A 463 27.48 -11.48 13.58
C THR A 463 26.09 -11.45 12.97
N VAL A 464 25.64 -12.54 12.37
CA VAL A 464 24.27 -12.64 11.85
C VAL A 464 23.38 -13.26 12.93
N ARG A 465 22.27 -12.59 13.22
CA ARG A 465 21.25 -13.14 14.10
C ARG A 465 20.56 -14.29 13.35
N LYS A 466 20.44 -15.45 14.01
CA LYS A 466 19.79 -16.65 13.46
C LYS A 466 18.40 -16.90 14.02
N PHE A 467 18.01 -16.18 15.06
CA PHE A 467 16.72 -16.35 15.73
C PHE A 467 16.08 -15.01 16.06
N TRP A 468 14.80 -14.89 15.74
CA TRP A 468 13.94 -13.78 16.11
C TRP A 468 12.68 -14.32 16.76
N GLY A 469 12.10 -13.56 17.66
CA GLY A 469 10.84 -13.92 18.27
C GLY A 469 10.18 -12.74 18.94
N PHE A 470 8.87 -12.67 18.85
CA PHE A 470 8.08 -11.64 19.49
C PHE A 470 6.71 -12.15 19.94
N VAL A 471 6.13 -11.43 20.88
CA VAL A 471 4.74 -11.58 21.29
C VAL A 471 4.02 -10.29 20.93
N GLN A 472 2.88 -10.41 20.28
CA GLN A 472 2.01 -9.29 19.96
C GLN A 472 0.63 -9.54 20.57
N THR A 473 0.08 -8.52 21.25
CA THR A 473 -1.28 -8.57 21.80
C THR A 473 -2.10 -7.46 21.16
N GLY A 474 -3.36 -7.73 20.92
CA GLY A 474 -4.34 -6.76 20.42
C GLY A 474 -5.58 -6.75 21.30
N TYR A 475 -6.11 -5.57 21.60
CA TYR A 475 -7.35 -5.44 22.36
C TYR A 475 -8.21 -4.30 21.80
N LYS A 476 -9.49 -4.58 21.58
CA LYS A 476 -10.48 -3.60 21.13
C LYS A 476 -11.24 -3.03 22.32
N ILE A 477 -11.17 -1.72 22.51
CA ILE A 477 -11.81 -0.99 23.60
C ILE A 477 -13.09 -0.33 23.07
N GLY A 478 -14.25 -0.78 23.57
CA GLY A 478 -15.53 -0.11 23.33
C GLY A 478 -15.98 0.06 21.89
N GLY A 479 -15.43 -0.70 20.93
CA GLY A 479 -15.80 -0.61 19.52
C GLY A 479 -15.20 0.59 18.75
N HIS A 480 -14.54 1.51 19.43
CA HIS A 480 -13.99 2.74 18.85
C HIS A 480 -12.45 2.82 18.89
N SER A 481 -11.81 2.01 19.72
CA SER A 481 -10.37 2.04 19.90
C SER A 481 -9.76 0.65 19.80
N ASP A 482 -8.66 0.56 19.08
CA ASP A 482 -7.84 -0.62 18.96
C ASP A 482 -6.45 -0.31 19.55
N ILE A 483 -6.00 -1.14 20.50
CA ILE A 483 -4.66 -1.06 21.08
C ILE A 483 -3.90 -2.33 20.74
N SER A 484 -2.62 -2.21 20.36
CA SER A 484 -1.73 -3.34 20.21
C SER A 484 -0.38 -3.08 20.83
N LEU A 485 0.21 -4.13 21.41
CA LEU A 485 1.53 -4.11 22.03
C LEU A 485 2.34 -5.26 21.44
N LEU A 486 3.54 -4.96 20.94
CA LEU A 486 4.52 -5.94 20.50
C LEU A 486 5.77 -5.84 21.38
N VAL A 487 6.30 -6.98 21.80
CA VAL A 487 7.55 -7.07 22.55
C VAL A 487 8.39 -8.20 21.97
N GLY A 488 9.62 -7.91 21.59
CA GLY A 488 10.56 -8.91 21.08
C GLY A 488 11.42 -8.43 19.93
N THR A 489 11.76 -9.37 19.05
CA THR A 489 12.65 -9.12 17.90
C THR A 489 11.98 -9.65 16.62
N ARG A 490 12.04 -8.87 15.55
CA ARG A 490 11.60 -9.32 14.22
C ARG A 490 12.61 -8.93 13.13
N GLN A 491 12.64 -9.71 12.08
CA GLN A 491 13.35 -9.40 10.86
C GLN A 491 12.57 -8.32 10.05
N ALA A 492 13.26 -7.56 9.21
CA ALA A 492 12.59 -6.71 8.23
C ALA A 492 11.80 -7.54 7.22
N GLY A 493 10.67 -7.03 6.77
CA GLY A 493 9.84 -7.65 5.74
C GLY A 493 8.35 -7.48 6.00
N ASN A 494 7.52 -8.08 5.14
CA ASN A 494 6.09 -8.07 5.35
C ASN A 494 5.72 -9.06 6.48
N ILE A 495 4.93 -8.59 7.43
CA ILE A 495 4.40 -9.40 8.53
C ILE A 495 2.88 -9.40 8.43
N CYS A 496 2.30 -10.61 8.48
CA CYS A 496 0.86 -10.84 8.45
C CYS A 496 0.40 -11.40 9.79
N ILE A 497 -0.40 -10.65 10.54
CA ILE A 497 -0.99 -11.08 11.81
C ILE A 497 -2.47 -10.66 11.81
N GLY A 498 -3.36 -11.57 12.20
CA GLY A 498 -4.79 -11.28 12.25
C GLY A 498 -5.41 -10.98 10.88
N GLY A 499 -4.81 -11.45 9.78
CA GLY A 499 -5.28 -11.22 8.41
C GLY A 499 -4.86 -9.88 7.81
N VAL A 500 -4.05 -9.08 8.51
CA VAL A 500 -3.49 -7.81 8.00
C VAL A 500 -2.01 -8.00 7.72
N CYS A 501 -1.59 -7.70 6.48
CA CYS A 501 -0.18 -7.74 6.06
C CYS A 501 0.37 -6.33 5.86
N ARG A 502 1.61 -6.08 6.34
CA ARG A 502 2.31 -4.80 6.18
C ARG A 502 3.82 -4.99 6.19
N TYR A 503 4.54 -4.06 5.54
CA TYR A 503 6.00 -4.02 5.65
C TYR A 503 6.40 -3.41 7.00
N GLU A 504 7.26 -4.12 7.72
CA GLU A 504 7.84 -3.68 8.98
C GLU A 504 9.36 -3.72 8.89
N PRO A 505 10.07 -2.70 9.39
CA PRO A 505 11.53 -2.73 9.47
C PRO A 505 12.01 -3.76 10.50
N ALA A 506 13.30 -4.13 10.43
CA ALA A 506 13.94 -4.91 11.49
C ALA A 506 13.81 -4.18 12.82
N PHE A 507 13.49 -4.92 13.88
CA PHE A 507 13.17 -4.33 15.16
C PHE A 507 13.57 -5.24 16.33
N GLN A 508 14.03 -4.61 17.40
CA GLN A 508 14.24 -5.26 18.69
C GLN A 508 13.79 -4.32 19.81
N GLY A 509 12.68 -4.63 20.49
CA GLY A 509 12.21 -3.72 21.53
C GLY A 509 10.75 -3.87 21.85
N VAL A 510 10.10 -2.70 22.04
CA VAL A 510 8.68 -2.58 22.39
C VAL A 510 7.99 -1.62 21.41
N GLU A 511 6.87 -2.04 20.84
CA GLU A 511 5.97 -1.18 20.05
C GLU A 511 4.58 -1.13 20.68
N LEU A 512 4.03 0.06 20.80
CA LEU A 512 2.65 0.31 21.21
C LEU A 512 1.93 1.08 20.10
N LYS A 513 0.77 0.59 19.68
CA LYS A 513 -0.07 1.26 18.69
C LYS A 513 -1.48 1.44 19.26
N LEU A 514 -2.02 2.64 19.10
CA LEU A 514 -3.37 2.98 19.49
C LEU A 514 -4.07 3.68 18.33
N LEU A 515 -5.18 3.12 17.92
CA LEU A 515 -6.06 3.70 16.91
C LEU A 515 -7.41 3.99 17.55
N THR A 516 -7.87 5.24 17.48
CA THR A 516 -9.18 5.66 17.98
C THR A 516 -9.97 6.36 16.87
N ARG A 517 -11.27 6.05 16.73
CA ARG A 517 -12.18 6.68 15.75
C ARG A 517 -13.52 6.98 16.43
N LEU A 518 -14.04 8.20 16.24
CA LEU A 518 -15.33 8.66 16.74
C LEU A 518 -16.13 9.33 15.63
#